data_dc977c11f3b5ae521e915b6f02b730ed
#
_entry.id   dc977c11f3b5ae521e915b6f02b730ed
#
_cell.length_a   1.000
_cell.length_b   1.000
_cell.length_c   1.000
_cell.angle_alpha   90.00
_cell.angle_beta   90.00
_cell.angle_gamma   90.00
#
_symmetry.space_group_name_H-M   'P 1'
#
loop_
_entity.id
_entity.type
_entity.pdbx_description
1 polymer ?
#
loop_
_entity_poly.entity_id
_entity_poly.type
_entity_poly.pdbx_seq_one_letter_code
_entity_poly.pdbx_strand_id
1 'polypeptide(L)'
;IEAIETALVTAYKRNFDSLENVKVVMDEKTGATHVFSLRDVKKKVENPETEITVKEAQKINPDLAEGDVLETEIVPRNFGRIAAQTAKQVIIQKIREAEREIIYTNYNDRKGEIVSGLILQGGMPEIVTQKADRNIVIMDLGKLEGVMPTKEQIPTEHYRVNDKIKGYVLDVEKGAKGDPQVIVSRSHPDFVRKLLEFEIPEIYEGV
;
A
#
# COMPACT_ATOMS: atom_id res chain seq x y z
N ILE A 1 13.20 -8.11 -2.96
CA ILE A 1 14.47 -8.05 -2.21
C ILE A 1 14.93 -6.61 -2.10
N GLU A 2 15.04 -5.89 -3.20
CA GLU A 2 15.45 -4.48 -3.24
C GLU A 2 14.71 -3.58 -2.23
N ALA A 3 13.37 -3.77 -2.08
CA ALA A 3 12.59 -3.04 -1.10
C ALA A 3 12.97 -3.38 0.36
N ILE A 4 13.37 -4.61 0.61
CA ILE A 4 13.85 -5.06 1.93
C ILE A 4 15.22 -4.46 2.20
N GLU A 5 16.13 -4.53 1.25
CA GLU A 5 17.48 -3.96 1.35
C GLU A 5 17.44 -2.45 1.62
N THR A 6 16.61 -1.70 0.89
CA THR A 6 16.39 -0.26 1.12
C THR A 6 15.85 0.02 2.53
N ALA A 7 14.89 -0.77 2.99
CA ALA A 7 14.34 -0.63 4.34
C ALA A 7 15.38 -0.97 5.42
N LEU A 8 16.24 -1.96 5.17
CA LEU A 8 17.33 -2.34 6.06
C LEU A 8 18.39 -1.24 6.17
N VAL A 9 18.75 -0.59 5.06
CA VAL A 9 19.64 0.59 5.07
C VAL A 9 19.05 1.69 5.95
N THR A 10 17.76 1.98 5.80
CA THR A 10 17.06 2.99 6.61
C THR A 10 17.04 2.60 8.09
N ALA A 11 16.76 1.32 8.39
CA ALA A 11 16.76 0.81 9.75
C ALA A 11 18.15 0.86 10.38
N TYR A 12 19.20 0.57 9.61
CA TYR A 12 20.59 0.67 10.05
C TYR A 12 20.91 2.11 10.47
N LYS A 13 20.71 3.07 9.57
CA LYS A 13 20.98 4.50 9.84
C LYS A 13 20.26 5.00 11.08
N ARG A 14 18.99 4.59 11.27
CA ARG A 14 18.19 5.00 12.44
C ARG A 14 18.66 4.39 13.75
N ASN A 15 19.11 3.13 13.76
CA ASN A 15 19.46 2.43 15.00
C ASN A 15 20.91 2.69 15.45
N PHE A 16 21.80 2.99 14.51
CA PHE A 16 23.22 3.22 14.80
C PHE A 16 23.60 4.69 14.75
N ASP A 17 22.61 5.57 14.47
CA ASP A 17 22.80 7.04 14.34
C ASP A 17 24.01 7.38 13.47
N SER A 18 24.22 6.59 12.42
CA SER A 18 25.39 6.64 11.57
C SER A 18 25.13 7.48 10.34
N LEU A 19 26.04 8.42 10.06
CA LEU A 19 26.09 9.20 8.81
C LEU A 19 26.75 8.42 7.68
N GLU A 20 27.28 7.23 7.95
CA GLU A 20 27.94 6.37 6.97
C GLU A 20 27.00 6.02 5.82
N ASN A 21 27.58 5.97 4.62
CA ASN A 21 26.91 5.36 3.49
C ASN A 21 27.01 3.84 3.64
N VAL A 22 25.87 3.18 3.77
CA VAL A 22 25.81 1.73 3.92
C VAL A 22 24.99 1.10 2.81
N LYS A 23 25.45 -0.07 2.36
CA LYS A 23 24.75 -0.96 1.46
C LYS A 23 24.42 -2.25 2.23
N VAL A 24 23.20 -2.70 2.11
CA VAL A 24 22.77 -3.97 2.70
C VAL A 24 22.42 -4.90 1.56
N VAL A 25 22.97 -6.10 1.59
CA VAL A 25 22.69 -7.15 0.62
C VAL A 25 22.09 -8.35 1.35
N MET A 26 20.98 -8.86 0.85
CA MET A 26 20.32 -10.04 1.39
C MET A 26 20.48 -11.23 0.43
N ASP A 27 20.98 -12.34 0.94
CA ASP A 27 21.02 -13.58 0.20
C ASP A 27 19.62 -14.18 0.07
N GLU A 28 19.17 -14.39 -1.16
CA GLU A 28 17.82 -14.90 -1.46
C GLU A 28 17.56 -16.31 -0.93
N LYS A 29 18.58 -17.13 -0.85
CA LYS A 29 18.44 -18.57 -0.48
C LYS A 29 18.52 -18.78 1.01
N THR A 30 19.42 -18.05 1.67
CA THR A 30 19.72 -18.25 3.10
C THR A 30 19.03 -17.23 3.99
N GLY A 31 18.64 -16.08 3.42
CA GLY A 31 18.15 -14.92 4.18
C GLY A 31 19.24 -14.22 4.98
N ALA A 32 20.51 -14.59 4.77
CA ALA A 32 21.64 -13.93 5.42
C ALA A 32 21.74 -12.48 4.94
N THR A 33 22.05 -11.58 5.86
CA THR A 33 22.13 -10.16 5.58
C THR A 33 23.56 -9.68 5.83
N HIS A 34 24.19 -9.14 4.78
CA HIS A 34 25.51 -8.57 4.80
C HIS A 34 25.42 -7.04 4.72
N VAL A 35 26.14 -6.36 5.59
CA VAL A 35 26.19 -4.90 5.63
C VAL A 35 27.55 -4.44 5.22
N PHE A 36 27.60 -3.53 4.25
CA PHE A 36 28.84 -2.93 3.74
C PHE A 36 28.83 -1.43 4.03
N SER A 37 29.90 -0.93 4.65
CA SER A 37 30.21 0.49 4.71
C SER A 37 30.80 0.92 3.38
N LEU A 38 30.26 1.99 2.81
CA LEU A 38 30.71 2.56 1.55
C LEU A 38 31.49 3.85 1.86
N ARG A 39 32.76 3.91 1.46
CA ARG A 39 33.59 5.11 1.59
C ARG A 39 34.12 5.55 0.25
N ASP A 40 33.90 6.81 -0.09
CA ASP A 40 34.44 7.39 -1.33
C ASP A 40 35.93 7.61 -1.21
N VAL A 41 36.69 7.15 -2.21
CA VAL A 41 38.16 7.31 -2.26
C VAL A 41 38.46 8.70 -2.78
N LYS A 42 39.03 9.57 -1.92
CA LYS A 42 39.38 10.94 -2.26
C LYS A 42 40.86 11.28 -1.91
N LYS A 43 41.41 12.27 -2.59
CA LYS A 43 42.75 12.80 -2.22
C LYS A 43 42.74 13.49 -0.87
N LYS A 44 41.66 14.23 -0.56
CA LYS A 44 41.50 14.97 0.68
C LYS A 44 40.18 14.55 1.31
N VAL A 45 40.24 14.03 2.51
CA VAL A 45 39.07 13.60 3.31
C VAL A 45 38.49 14.80 4.03
N GLU A 46 37.22 15.08 3.82
CA GLU A 46 36.46 16.11 4.56
C GLU A 46 35.66 15.45 5.68
N ASN A 47 35.10 14.27 5.43
CA ASN A 47 34.34 13.50 6.41
C ASN A 47 34.92 12.07 6.53
N PRO A 48 35.58 11.71 7.64
CA PRO A 48 36.17 10.38 7.82
C PRO A 48 35.18 9.22 7.83
N GLU A 49 33.89 9.49 8.08
CA GLU A 49 32.84 8.45 8.10
C GLU A 49 32.42 8.02 6.69
N THR A 50 32.46 8.93 5.72
CA THR A 50 32.00 8.68 4.35
C THR A 50 33.12 8.65 3.32
N GLU A 51 34.33 9.10 3.69
CA GLU A 51 35.46 9.27 2.77
C GLU A 51 36.71 8.61 3.32
N ILE A 52 37.60 8.16 2.43
CA ILE A 52 38.90 7.56 2.75
C ILE A 52 39.97 8.07 1.81
N THR A 53 41.23 8.17 2.30
CA THR A 53 42.33 8.56 1.44
C THR A 53 42.70 7.43 0.48
N VAL A 54 43.19 7.78 -0.73
CA VAL A 54 43.70 6.80 -1.70
C VAL A 54 44.75 5.88 -1.09
N LYS A 55 45.67 6.41 -0.26
CA LYS A 55 46.72 5.63 0.39
C LYS A 55 46.19 4.58 1.39
N GLU A 56 45.15 4.89 2.09
CA GLU A 56 44.52 3.97 3.04
C GLU A 56 43.63 2.94 2.32
N ALA A 57 42.91 3.37 1.26
CA ALA A 57 42.08 2.50 0.45
C ALA A 57 42.95 1.44 -0.24
N GLN A 58 44.12 1.83 -0.80
CA GLN A 58 45.08 0.92 -1.47
C GLN A 58 45.73 -0.09 -0.52
N LYS A 59 45.76 0.15 0.80
CA LYS A 59 46.24 -0.87 1.76
C LYS A 59 45.25 -2.03 1.92
N ILE A 60 43.97 -1.76 1.65
CA ILE A 60 42.89 -2.76 1.74
C ILE A 60 42.68 -3.42 0.39
N ASN A 61 42.58 -2.63 -0.68
CA ASN A 61 42.49 -3.08 -2.05
C ASN A 61 43.42 -2.25 -2.96
N PRO A 62 44.50 -2.82 -3.48
CA PRO A 62 45.51 -2.11 -4.27
C PRO A 62 44.99 -1.51 -5.59
N ASP A 63 43.89 -2.03 -6.12
CA ASP A 63 43.32 -1.65 -7.42
C ASP A 63 42.47 -0.37 -7.36
N LEU A 64 42.20 0.17 -6.14
CA LEU A 64 41.36 1.34 -5.97
C LEU A 64 42.10 2.64 -6.35
N ALA A 65 41.39 3.46 -7.14
CA ALA A 65 41.79 4.78 -7.57
C ALA A 65 40.93 5.89 -6.97
N GLU A 66 41.35 7.13 -7.20
CA GLU A 66 40.54 8.30 -6.82
C GLU A 66 39.17 8.30 -7.57
N GLY A 67 38.11 8.44 -6.86
CA GLY A 67 36.74 8.39 -7.38
C GLY A 67 36.07 7.03 -7.25
N ASP A 68 36.80 5.99 -6.83
CA ASP A 68 36.19 4.68 -6.54
C ASP A 68 35.54 4.65 -5.18
N VAL A 69 34.75 3.60 -4.92
CA VAL A 69 34.10 3.36 -3.64
C VAL A 69 34.71 2.13 -2.99
N LEU A 70 35.23 2.29 -1.78
CA LEU A 70 35.67 1.17 -0.97
C LEU A 70 34.48 0.56 -0.24
N GLU A 71 34.13 -0.69 -0.57
CA GLU A 71 33.16 -1.48 0.16
C GLU A 71 33.87 -2.31 1.25
N THR A 72 33.49 -2.11 2.52
CA THR A 72 34.03 -2.88 3.64
C THR A 72 32.89 -3.54 4.39
N GLU A 73 32.93 -4.87 4.48
CA GLU A 73 31.91 -5.60 5.26
C GLU A 73 32.04 -5.29 6.74
N ILE A 74 30.90 -4.92 7.34
CA ILE A 74 30.79 -4.65 8.78
C ILE A 74 29.75 -5.60 9.38
N VAL A 75 30.03 -6.09 10.59
CA VAL A 75 29.11 -6.97 11.34
C VAL A 75 28.61 -6.24 12.56
N PRO A 76 27.54 -5.43 12.46
CA PRO A 76 27.03 -4.67 13.61
C PRO A 76 26.39 -5.62 14.63
N ARG A 77 26.70 -5.42 15.91
CA ARG A 77 26.08 -6.20 16.98
C ARG A 77 24.56 -6.01 16.98
N ASN A 78 23.81 -7.11 17.12
CA ASN A 78 22.35 -7.14 17.14
C ASN A 78 21.63 -6.74 15.81
N PHE A 79 22.35 -6.48 14.73
CA PHE A 79 21.71 -6.11 13.46
C PHE A 79 20.80 -7.21 12.91
N GLY A 80 21.17 -8.48 13.08
CA GLY A 80 20.36 -9.61 12.63
C GLY A 80 18.92 -9.60 13.18
N ARG A 81 18.73 -9.17 14.44
CA ARG A 81 17.38 -9.05 15.02
C ARG A 81 16.60 -7.89 14.39
N ILE A 82 17.25 -6.75 14.18
CA ILE A 82 16.67 -5.58 13.54
C ILE A 82 16.30 -5.91 12.10
N ALA A 83 17.21 -6.57 11.37
CA ALA A 83 17.00 -7.02 10.00
C ALA A 83 15.79 -7.95 9.88
N ALA A 84 15.68 -8.96 10.74
CA ALA A 84 14.56 -9.88 10.74
C ALA A 84 13.21 -9.19 11.00
N GLN A 85 13.15 -8.26 11.95
CA GLN A 85 11.94 -7.49 12.24
C GLN A 85 11.56 -6.57 11.08
N THR A 86 12.53 -5.86 10.51
CA THR A 86 12.32 -4.95 9.37
C THR A 86 11.87 -5.73 8.13
N ALA A 87 12.54 -6.82 7.79
CA ALA A 87 12.16 -7.68 6.67
C ALA A 87 10.72 -8.21 6.82
N LYS A 88 10.37 -8.70 8.02
CA LYS A 88 8.99 -9.14 8.31
C LYS A 88 7.96 -8.03 8.05
N GLN A 89 8.22 -6.81 8.52
CA GLN A 89 7.30 -5.67 8.32
C GLN A 89 7.16 -5.31 6.84
N VAL A 90 8.28 -5.25 6.10
CA VAL A 90 8.27 -4.93 4.66
C VAL A 90 7.54 -6.00 3.86
N ILE A 91 7.77 -7.29 4.17
CA ILE A 91 7.08 -8.40 3.50
C ILE A 91 5.57 -8.30 3.73
N ILE A 92 5.13 -8.11 4.99
CA ILE A 92 3.70 -7.96 5.32
C ILE A 92 3.10 -6.76 4.60
N GLN A 93 3.82 -5.63 4.54
CA GLN A 93 3.37 -4.45 3.83
C GLN A 93 3.23 -4.71 2.32
N LYS A 94 4.21 -5.37 1.70
CA LYS A 94 4.17 -5.70 0.27
C LYS A 94 3.07 -6.70 -0.08
N ILE A 95 2.81 -7.66 0.79
CA ILE A 95 1.67 -8.58 0.61
C ILE A 95 0.36 -7.80 0.64
N ARG A 96 0.17 -6.90 1.61
CA ARG A 96 -1.05 -6.07 1.71
C ARG A 96 -1.20 -5.14 0.50
N GLU A 97 -0.11 -4.54 0.02
CA GLU A 97 -0.14 -3.71 -1.20
C GLU A 97 -0.58 -4.52 -2.42
N ALA A 98 -0.02 -5.73 -2.60
CA ALA A 98 -0.40 -6.63 -3.69
C ALA A 98 -1.86 -7.10 -3.58
N GLU A 99 -2.32 -7.46 -2.38
CA GLU A 99 -3.73 -7.81 -2.13
C GLU A 99 -4.67 -6.67 -2.48
N ARG A 100 -4.34 -5.43 -2.10
CA ARG A 100 -5.12 -4.23 -2.44
C ARG A 100 -5.20 -4.01 -3.95
N GLU A 101 -4.10 -4.22 -4.65
CA GLU A 101 -4.05 -4.03 -6.11
C GLU A 101 -4.90 -5.08 -6.84
N ILE A 102 -4.84 -6.34 -6.40
CA ILE A 102 -5.70 -7.41 -6.93
C ILE A 102 -7.18 -7.09 -6.68
N ILE A 103 -7.52 -6.64 -5.47
CA ILE A 103 -8.89 -6.26 -5.13
C ILE A 103 -9.35 -5.08 -5.99
N TYR A 104 -8.51 -4.06 -6.12
CA TYR A 104 -8.79 -2.90 -6.97
C TYR A 104 -9.09 -3.31 -8.41
N THR A 105 -8.23 -4.13 -9.01
CA THR A 105 -8.39 -4.61 -10.38
C THR A 105 -9.70 -5.39 -10.54
N ASN A 106 -9.96 -6.36 -9.64
CA ASN A 106 -11.16 -7.19 -9.69
C ASN A 106 -12.47 -6.38 -9.62
N TYR A 107 -12.49 -5.32 -8.80
CA TYR A 107 -13.70 -4.48 -8.70
C TYR A 107 -13.76 -3.41 -9.78
N ASN A 108 -12.63 -2.96 -10.28
CA ASN A 108 -12.57 -2.04 -11.42
C ASN A 108 -13.16 -2.68 -12.68
N ASP A 109 -12.93 -3.99 -12.89
CA ASP A 109 -13.52 -4.75 -14.00
C ASP A 109 -15.02 -4.94 -13.82
N ARG A 110 -15.54 -4.78 -12.62
CA ARG A 110 -16.97 -4.90 -12.27
C ARG A 110 -17.70 -3.56 -12.25
N LYS A 111 -17.11 -2.48 -12.74
CA LYS A 111 -17.82 -1.21 -12.93
C LYS A 111 -19.03 -1.43 -13.83
N GLY A 112 -20.16 -0.87 -13.44
CA GLY A 112 -21.41 -1.07 -14.16
C GLY A 112 -22.19 -2.33 -13.79
N GLU A 113 -21.74 -3.10 -12.81
CA GLU A 113 -22.46 -4.27 -12.30
C GLU A 113 -23.23 -3.98 -11.03
N ILE A 114 -24.15 -4.89 -10.68
CA ILE A 114 -24.85 -4.91 -9.41
C ILE A 114 -24.01 -5.69 -8.37
N VAL A 115 -23.78 -5.06 -7.22
CA VAL A 115 -23.20 -5.71 -6.06
C VAL A 115 -24.17 -5.73 -4.91
N SER A 116 -24.07 -6.75 -4.05
CA SER A 116 -24.86 -6.86 -2.83
C SER A 116 -23.93 -6.72 -1.63
N GLY A 117 -24.34 -5.95 -0.64
CA GLY A 117 -23.58 -5.78 0.60
C GLY A 117 -24.48 -5.61 1.82
N LEU A 118 -23.84 -5.72 2.99
CA LEU A 118 -24.46 -5.44 4.29
C LEU A 118 -24.11 -4.03 4.73
N ILE A 119 -25.09 -3.27 5.19
CA ILE A 119 -24.85 -1.92 5.70
C ILE A 119 -24.11 -2.02 7.04
N LEU A 120 -22.92 -1.47 7.10
CA LEU A 120 -22.12 -1.32 8.32
C LEU A 120 -22.44 -0.03 9.04
N GLN A 121 -22.65 1.04 8.27
CA GLN A 121 -23.04 2.34 8.78
C GLN A 121 -24.15 2.91 7.89
N GLY A 122 -25.31 3.18 8.50
CA GLY A 122 -26.45 3.80 7.82
C GLY A 122 -26.36 5.32 7.84
N GLY A 123 -26.87 5.97 6.79
CA GLY A 123 -27.11 7.40 6.79
C GLY A 123 -28.25 7.74 7.75
N MET A 124 -28.04 8.66 8.70
CA MET A 124 -29.11 9.16 9.57
C MET A 124 -29.87 10.28 8.87
N PRO A 125 -31.17 10.12 8.57
CA PRO A 125 -31.95 11.17 7.89
C PRO A 125 -32.28 12.38 8.76
N GLU A 126 -32.04 12.38 10.07
CA GLU A 126 -32.67 13.34 10.98
C GLU A 126 -31.77 14.38 11.66
N ILE A 127 -30.49 14.47 11.36
CA ILE A 127 -29.69 15.55 11.94
C ILE A 127 -29.10 16.39 10.81
N VAL A 128 -29.85 17.41 10.40
CA VAL A 128 -29.37 18.55 9.58
C VAL A 128 -28.32 19.32 10.39
N THR A 129 -27.13 18.81 10.43
CA THR A 129 -25.94 19.56 10.82
C THR A 129 -25.11 19.84 9.58
N GLN A 130 -24.73 21.09 9.40
CA GLN A 130 -24.08 21.72 8.23
C GLN A 130 -22.71 21.11 7.81
N LYS A 131 -22.43 19.82 8.07
CA LYS A 131 -21.24 19.11 7.60
C LYS A 131 -21.69 17.98 6.67
N ALA A 132 -21.50 18.20 5.38
CA ALA A 132 -21.89 17.33 4.27
C ALA A 132 -21.34 15.87 4.35
N ASP A 133 -20.36 15.61 5.21
CA ASP A 133 -19.68 14.32 5.29
C ASP A 133 -20.31 13.28 6.23
N ARG A 134 -21.41 13.59 6.89
CA ARG A 134 -21.99 12.70 7.92
C ARG A 134 -23.09 11.75 7.44
N ASN A 135 -23.53 11.88 6.20
CA ASN A 135 -24.63 11.08 5.67
C ASN A 135 -24.18 10.05 4.63
N ILE A 136 -22.98 9.50 4.82
CA ILE A 136 -22.43 8.46 3.98
C ILE A 136 -22.89 7.11 4.50
N VAL A 137 -23.40 6.26 3.61
CA VAL A 137 -23.67 4.85 3.89
C VAL A 137 -22.45 4.03 3.55
N ILE A 138 -21.97 3.23 4.50
CA ILE A 138 -20.88 2.28 4.32
C ILE A 138 -21.45 0.87 4.32
N MET A 139 -21.08 0.09 3.31
CA MET A 139 -21.53 -1.30 3.18
C MET A 139 -20.35 -2.25 3.05
N ASP A 140 -20.46 -3.43 3.61
CA ASP A 140 -19.52 -4.53 3.47
C ASP A 140 -19.85 -5.32 2.20
N LEU A 141 -18.90 -5.36 1.28
CA LEU A 141 -18.96 -6.15 0.04
C LEU A 141 -18.18 -7.48 0.14
N GLY A 142 -17.74 -7.85 1.35
CA GLY A 142 -17.03 -9.08 1.68
C GLY A 142 -15.52 -8.93 1.69
N LYS A 143 -14.90 -8.38 0.66
CA LYS A 143 -13.44 -8.17 0.60
C LYS A 143 -13.01 -6.72 0.77
N LEU A 144 -13.94 -5.79 0.59
CA LEU A 144 -13.71 -4.36 0.75
C LEU A 144 -15.02 -3.64 1.10
N GLU A 145 -14.88 -2.37 1.45
CA GLU A 145 -16.00 -1.51 1.80
C GLU A 145 -16.54 -0.78 0.55
N GLY A 146 -17.85 -0.77 0.41
CA GLY A 146 -18.58 0.09 -0.52
C GLY A 146 -18.99 1.37 0.20
N VAL A 147 -18.85 2.48 -0.47
CA VAL A 147 -19.23 3.81 0.01
C VAL A 147 -20.33 4.35 -0.89
N MET A 148 -21.45 4.74 -0.30
CA MET A 148 -22.55 5.37 -1.01
C MET A 148 -22.73 6.81 -0.48
N PRO A 149 -22.22 7.82 -1.21
CA PRO A 149 -22.37 9.22 -0.87
C PRO A 149 -23.85 9.63 -0.87
N THR A 150 -24.19 10.71 -0.16
CA THR A 150 -25.59 11.19 -0.04
C THR A 150 -26.27 11.42 -1.40
N LYS A 151 -25.52 11.91 -2.39
CA LYS A 151 -26.04 12.14 -3.76
C LYS A 151 -26.40 10.85 -4.52
N GLU A 152 -25.82 9.74 -4.10
CA GLU A 152 -26.03 8.42 -4.70
C GLU A 152 -27.08 7.58 -3.94
N GLN A 153 -27.67 8.15 -2.89
CA GLN A 153 -28.73 7.55 -2.08
C GLN A 153 -30.11 7.93 -2.63
N ILE A 154 -31.10 7.09 -2.37
CA ILE A 154 -32.50 7.38 -2.65
C ILE A 154 -33.10 8.07 -1.41
N PRO A 155 -33.62 9.29 -1.49
CA PRO A 155 -34.08 10.07 -0.33
C PRO A 155 -35.20 9.40 0.48
N THR A 156 -35.97 8.53 -0.14
CA THR A 156 -37.10 7.82 0.50
C THR A 156 -36.71 6.50 1.13
N GLU A 157 -35.48 6.03 0.90
CA GLU A 157 -34.99 4.78 1.49
C GLU A 157 -34.33 5.01 2.85
N HIS A 158 -34.50 4.03 3.71
CA HIS A 158 -33.88 4.01 5.04
C HIS A 158 -32.79 2.95 5.07
N TYR A 159 -31.57 3.38 5.31
CA TYR A 159 -30.40 2.52 5.33
C TYR A 159 -30.07 2.14 6.78
N ARG A 160 -30.52 0.97 7.22
CA ARG A 160 -30.29 0.47 8.58
C ARG A 160 -29.08 -0.44 8.63
N VAL A 161 -28.35 -0.39 9.71
CA VAL A 161 -27.21 -1.30 9.96
C VAL A 161 -27.71 -2.75 9.93
N ASN A 162 -26.94 -3.62 9.30
CA ASN A 162 -27.21 -5.04 9.00
C ASN A 162 -28.30 -5.30 7.93
N ASP A 163 -28.84 -4.30 7.28
CA ASP A 163 -29.70 -4.54 6.12
C ASP A 163 -28.83 -4.93 4.91
N LYS A 164 -29.30 -5.96 4.18
CA LYS A 164 -28.67 -6.36 2.92
C LYS A 164 -29.28 -5.58 1.78
N ILE A 165 -28.44 -4.81 1.07
CA ILE A 165 -28.88 -4.00 -0.07
C ILE A 165 -28.08 -4.32 -1.32
N LYS A 166 -28.71 -4.06 -2.47
CA LYS A 166 -28.05 -4.09 -3.80
C LYS A 166 -27.71 -2.66 -4.22
N GLY A 167 -26.60 -2.48 -4.90
CA GLY A 167 -26.18 -1.19 -5.44
C GLY A 167 -25.42 -1.37 -6.74
N TYR A 168 -25.35 -0.30 -7.51
CA TYR A 168 -24.64 -0.23 -8.78
C TYR A 168 -23.22 0.28 -8.56
N VAL A 169 -22.21 -0.39 -9.09
CA VAL A 169 -20.80 0.04 -8.98
C VAL A 169 -20.56 1.20 -9.94
N LEU A 170 -20.40 2.40 -9.41
CA LEU A 170 -20.06 3.58 -10.20
C LEU A 170 -18.58 3.63 -10.51
N ASP A 171 -17.76 3.53 -9.50
CA ASP A 171 -16.31 3.66 -9.61
C ASP A 171 -15.59 2.93 -8.48
N VAL A 172 -14.29 2.74 -8.65
CA VAL A 172 -13.40 2.21 -7.62
C VAL A 172 -12.29 3.22 -7.39
N GLU A 173 -12.22 3.77 -6.19
CA GLU A 173 -11.27 4.80 -5.80
C GLU A 173 -10.33 4.29 -4.72
N LYS A 174 -9.19 4.95 -4.55
CA LYS A 174 -8.31 4.72 -3.41
C LYS A 174 -8.78 5.59 -2.25
N GLY A 175 -9.28 4.95 -1.19
CA GLY A 175 -9.70 5.63 0.03
C GLY A 175 -8.53 6.32 0.76
N ALA A 176 -8.87 7.10 1.79
CA ALA A 176 -7.91 7.92 2.54
C ALA A 176 -6.73 7.13 3.16
N LYS A 177 -6.92 5.84 3.45
CA LYS A 177 -5.88 4.93 3.99
C LYS A 177 -5.16 4.13 2.89
N GLY A 178 -5.45 4.44 1.60
CA GLY A 178 -4.90 3.70 0.47
C GLY A 178 -5.57 2.36 0.19
N ASP A 179 -6.60 1.98 0.96
CA ASP A 179 -7.43 0.82 0.68
C ASP A 179 -8.38 1.13 -0.48
N PRO A 180 -8.63 0.19 -1.41
CA PRO A 180 -9.62 0.40 -2.46
C PRO A 180 -11.02 0.50 -1.84
N GLN A 181 -11.78 1.49 -2.31
CA GLN A 181 -13.19 1.69 -1.94
C GLN A 181 -14.04 1.69 -3.20
N VAL A 182 -15.18 1.00 -3.17
CA VAL A 182 -16.14 0.99 -4.26
C VAL A 182 -17.17 2.08 -4.02
N ILE A 183 -17.32 2.99 -4.98
CA ILE A 183 -18.40 3.97 -4.97
C ILE A 183 -19.65 3.29 -5.52
N VAL A 184 -20.66 3.20 -4.68
CA VAL A 184 -21.92 2.53 -4.98
C VAL A 184 -23.03 3.56 -5.14
N SER A 185 -23.90 3.36 -6.11
CA SER A 185 -25.09 4.18 -6.35
C SER A 185 -26.37 3.36 -6.33
N ARG A 186 -27.46 3.97 -5.85
CA ARG A 186 -28.83 3.49 -5.99
C ARG A 186 -29.71 4.46 -6.78
N SER A 187 -29.22 5.70 -6.99
CA SER A 187 -29.92 6.74 -7.76
C SER A 187 -29.57 6.74 -9.24
N HIS A 188 -28.50 6.03 -9.66
CA HIS A 188 -28.05 5.99 -11.05
C HIS A 188 -29.08 5.32 -11.97
N PRO A 189 -29.41 5.88 -13.16
CA PRO A 189 -30.39 5.32 -14.09
C PRO A 189 -30.10 3.87 -14.48
N ASP A 190 -28.84 3.54 -14.72
CA ASP A 190 -28.41 2.19 -15.08
C ASP A 190 -28.58 1.17 -13.96
N PHE A 191 -28.75 1.62 -12.70
CA PHE A 191 -29.04 0.70 -11.60
C PHE A 191 -30.33 -0.09 -11.85
N VAL A 192 -31.40 0.61 -12.24
CA VAL A 192 -32.69 -0.04 -12.51
C VAL A 192 -32.60 -0.96 -13.72
N ARG A 193 -31.92 -0.51 -14.81
CA ARG A 193 -31.72 -1.33 -15.99
C ARG A 193 -30.96 -2.61 -15.66
N LYS A 194 -29.83 -2.51 -14.96
CA LYS A 194 -29.03 -3.67 -14.57
C LYS A 194 -29.74 -4.57 -13.57
N LEU A 195 -30.56 -4.00 -12.68
CA LEU A 195 -31.37 -4.78 -11.76
C LEU A 195 -32.41 -5.62 -12.49
N LEU A 196 -33.08 -5.05 -13.51
CA LEU A 196 -34.02 -5.77 -14.36
C LEU A 196 -33.32 -6.85 -15.19
N GLU A 197 -32.17 -6.56 -15.80
CA GLU A 197 -31.36 -7.57 -16.49
C GLU A 197 -30.95 -8.73 -15.57
N PHE A 198 -30.71 -8.46 -14.28
CA PHE A 198 -30.33 -9.47 -13.30
C PHE A 198 -31.50 -10.33 -12.81
N GLU A 199 -32.68 -9.73 -12.64
CA GLU A 199 -33.86 -10.40 -12.06
C GLU A 199 -34.76 -11.04 -13.15
N ILE A 200 -34.67 -10.60 -14.40
CA ILE A 200 -35.52 -11.02 -15.52
C ILE A 200 -34.63 -11.59 -16.62
N PRO A 201 -34.49 -12.93 -16.72
CA PRO A 201 -33.64 -13.57 -17.74
C PRO A 201 -33.98 -13.21 -19.18
N GLU A 202 -35.27 -12.99 -19.47
CA GLU A 202 -35.76 -12.66 -20.81
C GLU A 202 -35.22 -11.32 -21.33
N ILE A 203 -34.98 -10.36 -20.42
CA ILE A 203 -34.37 -9.08 -20.77
C ILE A 203 -32.88 -9.27 -21.10
N TYR A 204 -32.20 -10.15 -20.35
CA TYR A 204 -30.81 -10.48 -20.62
C TYR A 204 -30.61 -11.18 -21.98
N GLU A 205 -31.56 -12.06 -22.38
CA GLU A 205 -31.54 -12.79 -23.65
C GLU A 205 -32.01 -11.92 -24.84
N GLY A 206 -32.51 -10.72 -24.58
CA GLY A 206 -32.92 -9.77 -25.63
C GLY A 206 -34.24 -10.14 -26.33
N VAL A 207 -35.12 -10.82 -25.62
CA VAL A 207 -36.47 -11.21 -26.10
C VAL A 207 -37.50 -10.16 -25.70
#